data_114b0fd0db291727b0179045b85bb230
#
_entry.id   114b0fd0db291727b0179045b85bb230
#
_cell.length_a   1.000
_cell.length_b   1.000
_cell.length_c   1.000
_cell.angle_alpha   90.00
_cell.angle_beta   90.00
_cell.angle_gamma   90.00
#
_symmetry.space_group_name_H-M   'P 1'
#
loop_
_entity.id
_entity.type
_entity.pdbx_description
1 polymer ?
#
loop_
_entity_poly.entity_id
_entity_poly.type
_entity_poly.pdbx_seq_one_letter_code
_entity_poly.pdbx_strand_id
1 'polypeptide(L)'
;MKRRAFIAATAVLAAGSGCLEGGADSDDDGNSDESNESAVELTTVDAPGSEGGTIDVPSRGQIQLVNCIRITCPTSRAMLSRVGEAREELATAREVGPDGDVHVVSVVDEYSGSASSPSELSDWWAQQDGDWTLAVDEDGALFEDYGVTGTPTTLAVDGTGEVHWRDEGGTTANNLVNGVETALEASDS
;
A
#
# COMPACT_ATOMS: atom_id res chain seq x y z
N MET A 1 49.84 32.37 22.82
CA MET A 1 51.26 31.99 22.63
C MET A 1 51.35 30.80 21.67
N LYS A 2 52.21 30.96 20.63
CA LYS A 2 52.85 29.96 19.75
C LYS A 2 51.85 29.15 18.87
N ARG A 3 51.72 29.44 17.58
CA ARG A 3 52.58 29.47 16.41
C ARG A 3 52.89 28.07 15.83
N ARG A 4 52.51 27.98 14.54
CA ARG A 4 53.22 27.36 13.38
C ARG A 4 52.91 25.88 13.12
N ALA A 5 52.91 25.36 11.91
CA ALA A 5 53.20 25.87 10.57
C ALA A 5 52.69 24.87 9.51
N PHE A 6 52.37 25.42 8.34
CA PHE A 6 52.43 24.92 6.99
C PHE A 6 53.16 23.58 6.74
N ILE A 7 52.66 22.78 5.80
CA ILE A 7 53.43 22.32 4.63
C ILE A 7 52.43 21.98 3.50
N ALA A 8 52.68 22.59 2.34
CA ALA A 8 52.11 22.30 1.03
C ALA A 8 53.06 21.34 0.29
N ALA A 9 52.56 20.62 -0.68
CA ALA A 9 53.20 20.12 -1.88
C ALA A 9 52.57 18.79 -2.31
N THR A 10 52.30 18.37 -3.50
CA THR A 10 52.55 18.82 -4.86
C THR A 10 51.76 17.87 -5.79
N ALA A 11 51.33 18.38 -6.92
CA ALA A 11 50.64 17.65 -8.00
C ALA A 11 51.57 16.62 -8.66
N VAL A 12 50.98 15.53 -9.13
CA VAL A 12 51.53 14.76 -10.28
C VAL A 12 50.35 14.35 -11.18
N LEU A 13 50.34 14.90 -12.36
CA LEU A 13 49.61 14.42 -13.54
C LEU A 13 50.29 13.18 -14.10
N ALA A 14 49.51 12.15 -14.38
CA ALA A 14 49.95 11.14 -15.36
C ALA A 14 48.73 10.74 -16.21
N ALA A 15 48.78 11.18 -17.45
CA ALA A 15 47.92 10.69 -18.53
C ALA A 15 48.37 9.27 -18.91
N GLY A 16 47.43 8.38 -19.11
CA GLY A 16 47.66 7.04 -19.63
C GLY A 16 46.44 6.60 -20.43
N SER A 17 46.51 6.80 -21.74
CA SER A 17 45.61 6.19 -22.73
C SER A 17 45.89 4.71 -22.83
N GLY A 18 44.85 3.87 -22.87
CA GLY A 18 44.93 2.46 -23.14
C GLY A 18 43.56 1.89 -23.48
N CYS A 19 43.19 1.89 -24.78
CA CYS A 19 42.15 0.99 -25.30
C CYS A 19 42.66 -0.45 -25.28
N LEU A 20 41.76 -1.40 -25.06
CA LEU A 20 41.59 -2.68 -25.79
C LEU A 20 40.68 -3.60 -25.00
N GLU A 21 39.48 -3.80 -25.53
CA GLU A 21 38.93 -5.06 -26.06
C GLU A 21 39.01 -6.31 -25.17
N GLY A 22 37.84 -6.85 -24.87
CA GLY A 22 37.71 -8.22 -24.38
C GLY A 22 36.34 -8.40 -23.72
N GLY A 23 35.34 -8.89 -24.48
CA GLY A 23 34.01 -9.19 -23.98
C GLY A 23 34.04 -10.28 -22.92
N ALA A 24 33.14 -10.17 -22.02
CA ALA A 24 32.52 -11.28 -21.30
C ALA A 24 31.11 -10.82 -20.96
N ASP A 25 30.15 -11.49 -21.59
CA ASP A 25 28.74 -11.46 -21.22
C ASP A 25 28.63 -11.79 -19.74
N SER A 26 28.18 -10.81 -18.98
CA SER A 26 27.60 -11.02 -17.66
C SER A 26 26.16 -10.57 -17.83
N ASP A 27 25.29 -11.55 -18.04
CA ASP A 27 23.86 -11.41 -17.79
C ASP A 27 23.70 -11.01 -16.32
N ASP A 28 23.73 -9.70 -16.08
CA ASP A 28 23.26 -9.09 -14.87
C ASP A 28 21.73 -9.01 -15.02
N ASP A 29 21.08 -10.10 -14.64
CA ASP A 29 19.66 -10.09 -14.33
C ASP A 29 19.48 -9.13 -13.16
N GLY A 30 19.51 -7.84 -13.49
CA GLY A 30 19.08 -6.77 -12.63
C GLY A 30 17.58 -6.93 -12.41
N ASN A 31 17.22 -7.74 -11.43
CA ASN A 31 15.97 -7.63 -10.73
C ASN A 31 16.03 -6.27 -10.01
N SER A 32 15.66 -5.25 -10.74
CA SER A 32 15.35 -3.95 -10.16
C SER A 32 14.06 -4.14 -9.37
N ASP A 33 14.19 -4.49 -8.10
CA ASP A 33 13.22 -4.05 -7.09
C ASP A 33 13.26 -2.51 -7.13
N GLU A 34 12.56 -1.93 -8.09
CA GLU A 34 12.16 -0.53 -8.03
C GLU A 34 11.10 -0.45 -6.94
N SER A 35 11.57 -0.38 -5.69
CA SER A 35 10.73 0.01 -4.57
C SER A 35 9.95 1.26 -5.00
N ASN A 36 8.65 1.20 -4.88
CA ASN A 36 7.77 2.34 -5.08
C ASN A 36 8.08 3.33 -3.96
N GLU A 37 8.98 4.31 -4.22
CA GLU A 37 9.46 5.27 -3.21
C GLU A 37 8.34 6.12 -2.57
N SER A 38 7.09 5.95 -3.02
CA SER A 38 5.90 6.61 -2.50
C SER A 38 4.90 5.62 -1.87
N ALA A 39 5.21 4.33 -1.78
CA ALA A 39 4.29 3.35 -1.19
C ALA A 39 4.45 3.31 0.33
N VAL A 40 3.31 3.23 1.02
CA VAL A 40 3.25 2.95 2.45
C VAL A 40 3.21 1.45 2.66
N GLU A 41 4.21 0.90 3.35
CA GLU A 41 4.19 -0.51 3.76
C GLU A 41 3.31 -0.66 5.01
N LEU A 42 2.35 -1.57 4.95
CA LEU A 42 1.43 -1.87 6.04
C LEU A 42 1.61 -3.30 6.53
N THR A 43 1.56 -3.51 7.84
CA THR A 43 1.52 -4.85 8.44
C THR A 43 0.16 -5.49 8.22
N THR A 44 0.11 -6.71 7.68
CA THR A 44 -1.11 -7.48 7.54
C THR A 44 -1.33 -8.45 8.70
N VAL A 45 -2.58 -8.69 9.03
CA VAL A 45 -2.99 -9.58 10.13
C VAL A 45 -3.33 -10.96 9.57
N ASP A 46 -2.81 -12.02 10.21
CA ASP A 46 -3.23 -13.40 9.92
C ASP A 46 -4.67 -13.62 10.44
N ALA A 47 -5.63 -13.61 9.51
CA ALA A 47 -7.06 -13.62 9.78
C ALA A 47 -7.81 -14.27 8.59
N PRO A 48 -9.11 -14.58 8.69
CA PRO A 48 -9.87 -15.06 7.53
C PRO A 48 -9.72 -14.16 6.32
N GLY A 49 -9.31 -14.74 5.17
CA GLY A 49 -9.06 -14.01 3.90
C GLY A 49 -7.83 -13.10 3.90
N SER A 50 -7.02 -13.12 4.96
CA SER A 50 -5.83 -12.28 5.12
C SER A 50 -4.65 -13.10 5.61
N GLU A 51 -3.52 -13.06 4.91
CA GLU A 51 -2.26 -13.67 5.34
C GLU A 51 -1.41 -12.65 6.10
N GLY A 52 -0.76 -13.09 7.17
CA GLY A 52 0.16 -12.26 7.94
C GLY A 52 1.44 -11.97 7.15
N GLY A 53 1.88 -10.72 7.17
CA GLY A 53 3.05 -10.24 6.43
C GLY A 53 3.00 -8.73 6.26
N THR A 54 3.35 -8.24 5.08
CA THR A 54 3.25 -6.83 4.70
C THR A 54 2.63 -6.67 3.31
N ILE A 55 2.03 -5.50 3.07
CA ILE A 55 1.55 -5.07 1.76
C ILE A 55 1.95 -3.61 1.53
N ASP A 56 2.09 -3.25 0.26
CA ASP A 56 2.29 -1.86 -0.16
C ASP A 56 0.96 -1.23 -0.59
N VAL A 57 0.77 0.03 -0.23
CA VAL A 57 -0.28 0.90 -0.77
C VAL A 57 0.38 2.19 -1.25
N PRO A 58 0.37 2.48 -2.58
CA PRO A 58 -0.21 1.67 -3.66
C PRO A 58 0.63 0.43 -4.01
N SER A 59 -0.01 -0.60 -4.57
CA SER A 59 0.65 -1.76 -5.16
C SER A 59 0.67 -1.65 -6.69
N ARG A 60 1.86 -1.77 -7.28
CA ARG A 60 2.03 -1.59 -8.74
C ARG A 60 1.20 -2.59 -9.54
N GLY A 61 0.54 -2.07 -10.57
CA GLY A 61 -0.24 -2.87 -11.51
C GLY A 61 -1.59 -3.38 -11.00
N GLN A 62 -2.01 -2.93 -9.83
CA GLN A 62 -3.31 -3.24 -9.23
C GLN A 62 -4.13 -1.98 -8.99
N ILE A 63 -5.44 -2.12 -8.99
CA ILE A 63 -6.33 -1.16 -8.33
C ILE A 63 -6.59 -1.67 -6.91
N GLN A 64 -6.36 -0.82 -5.93
CA GLN A 64 -6.66 -1.14 -4.54
C GLN A 64 -7.92 -0.41 -4.06
N LEU A 65 -8.89 -1.17 -3.56
CA LEU A 65 -10.01 -0.63 -2.80
C LEU A 65 -9.61 -0.62 -1.33
N VAL A 66 -9.17 0.54 -0.86
CA VAL A 66 -8.65 0.75 0.50
C VAL A 66 -9.75 1.29 1.39
N ASN A 67 -10.21 0.49 2.36
CA ASN A 67 -11.24 0.86 3.33
C ASN A 67 -10.60 1.16 4.69
N CYS A 68 -10.40 2.45 4.96
CA CYS A 68 -9.82 2.96 6.21
C CYS A 68 -10.84 2.94 7.34
N ILE A 69 -10.57 2.19 8.41
CA ILE A 69 -11.54 1.92 9.49
C ILE A 69 -10.94 2.10 10.89
N ARG A 70 -11.86 2.21 11.87
CA ARG A 70 -11.57 2.00 13.31
C ARG A 70 -12.47 0.90 13.85
N ILE A 71 -11.91 -0.03 14.60
CA ILE A 71 -12.66 -1.15 15.18
C ILE A 71 -13.75 -0.70 16.16
N THR A 72 -13.56 0.44 16.81
CA THR A 72 -14.52 1.04 17.75
C THR A 72 -15.63 1.84 17.08
N CYS A 73 -15.51 2.15 15.77
CA CYS A 73 -16.47 2.94 15.03
C CYS A 73 -17.66 2.08 14.53
N PRO A 74 -18.91 2.34 14.97
CA PRO A 74 -20.07 1.58 14.51
C PRO A 74 -20.31 1.68 13.00
N THR A 75 -20.03 2.84 12.40
CA THR A 75 -20.18 3.05 10.95
C THR A 75 -19.12 2.26 10.19
N SER A 76 -17.88 2.20 10.67
CA SER A 76 -16.82 1.36 10.07
C SER A 76 -17.25 -0.11 10.06
N ARG A 77 -17.78 -0.62 11.17
CA ARG A 77 -18.30 -2.00 11.22
C ARG A 77 -19.44 -2.26 10.26
N ALA A 78 -20.37 -1.32 10.15
CA ALA A 78 -21.49 -1.44 9.20
C ALA A 78 -21.03 -1.38 7.73
N MET A 79 -19.88 -0.75 7.45
CA MET A 79 -19.28 -0.71 6.11
C MET A 79 -18.72 -2.05 5.65
N LEU A 80 -18.24 -2.90 6.57
CA LEU A 80 -17.59 -4.16 6.20
C LEU A 80 -18.50 -5.07 5.37
N SER A 81 -19.80 -5.16 5.71
CA SER A 81 -20.74 -5.92 4.88
C SER A 81 -20.84 -5.36 3.45
N ARG A 82 -20.73 -4.04 3.26
CA ARG A 82 -20.77 -3.41 1.95
C ARG A 82 -19.50 -3.63 1.15
N VAL A 83 -18.37 -3.67 1.83
CA VAL A 83 -17.06 -4.02 1.22
C VAL A 83 -17.07 -5.48 0.78
N GLY A 84 -17.57 -6.40 1.61
CA GLY A 84 -17.73 -7.81 1.24
C GLY A 84 -18.65 -8.00 0.03
N GLU A 85 -19.85 -7.36 0.03
CA GLU A 85 -20.77 -7.38 -1.10
C GLU A 85 -20.11 -6.84 -2.39
N ALA A 86 -19.35 -5.74 -2.30
CA ALA A 86 -18.65 -5.17 -3.44
C ALA A 86 -17.53 -6.09 -3.95
N ARG A 87 -16.75 -6.70 -3.04
CA ARG A 87 -15.73 -7.68 -3.38
C ARG A 87 -16.31 -8.87 -4.14
N GLU A 88 -17.42 -9.44 -3.65
CA GLU A 88 -18.11 -10.55 -4.32
C GLU A 88 -18.61 -10.15 -5.72
N GLU A 89 -19.15 -8.95 -5.89
CA GLU A 89 -19.61 -8.44 -7.17
C GLU A 89 -18.44 -8.25 -8.15
N LEU A 90 -17.34 -7.62 -7.71
CA LEU A 90 -16.11 -7.45 -8.50
C LEU A 90 -15.53 -8.80 -8.95
N ALA A 91 -15.54 -9.80 -8.07
CA ALA A 91 -15.02 -11.14 -8.36
C ALA A 91 -15.82 -11.89 -9.45
N THR A 92 -17.00 -11.41 -9.84
CA THR A 92 -17.74 -11.99 -10.98
C THR A 92 -17.11 -11.67 -12.34
N ALA A 93 -16.32 -10.60 -12.45
CA ALA A 93 -15.77 -10.08 -13.69
C ALA A 93 -14.25 -9.84 -13.64
N ARG A 94 -13.63 -9.88 -12.48
CA ARG A 94 -12.22 -9.53 -12.26
C ARG A 94 -11.52 -10.57 -11.36
N GLU A 95 -10.21 -10.64 -11.44
CA GLU A 95 -9.41 -11.33 -10.43
C GLU A 95 -9.26 -10.41 -9.21
N VAL A 96 -9.87 -10.82 -8.09
CA VAL A 96 -9.86 -10.03 -6.84
C VAL A 96 -9.04 -10.75 -5.78
N GLY A 97 -7.98 -10.13 -5.33
CA GLY A 97 -7.05 -10.67 -4.33
C GLY A 97 -5.67 -10.02 -4.38
N PRO A 98 -4.75 -10.49 -3.54
CA PRO A 98 -3.40 -9.91 -3.46
C PRO A 98 -2.63 -9.93 -4.79
N ASP A 99 -2.86 -10.93 -5.64
CA ASP A 99 -2.20 -11.10 -6.94
C ASP A 99 -3.14 -10.79 -8.13
N GLY A 100 -4.35 -10.26 -7.85
CA GLY A 100 -5.37 -9.98 -8.86
C GLY A 100 -5.30 -8.56 -9.43
N ASP A 101 -6.20 -8.28 -10.39
CA ASP A 101 -6.35 -6.92 -10.96
C ASP A 101 -6.84 -5.91 -9.92
N VAL A 102 -7.62 -6.39 -8.95
CA VAL A 102 -8.20 -5.60 -7.87
C VAL A 102 -7.85 -6.20 -6.52
N HIS A 103 -7.31 -5.42 -5.62
CA HIS A 103 -7.03 -5.84 -4.25
C HIS A 103 -7.90 -5.05 -3.26
N VAL A 104 -8.74 -5.76 -2.52
CA VAL A 104 -9.57 -5.17 -1.45
C VAL A 104 -8.82 -5.27 -0.13
N VAL A 105 -8.62 -4.13 0.51
CA VAL A 105 -7.86 -4.01 1.77
C VAL A 105 -8.66 -3.19 2.77
N SER A 106 -8.87 -3.73 3.97
CA SER A 106 -9.33 -2.92 5.10
C SER A 106 -8.14 -2.56 5.98
N VAL A 107 -7.97 -1.27 6.26
CA VAL A 107 -6.85 -0.74 7.04
C VAL A 107 -7.36 -0.17 8.35
N VAL A 108 -6.88 -0.75 9.45
CA VAL A 108 -7.20 -0.31 10.81
C VAL A 108 -6.28 0.83 11.23
N ASP A 109 -6.86 1.94 11.70
CA ASP A 109 -6.15 3.05 12.30
C ASP A 109 -5.79 2.71 13.77
N GLU A 110 -4.57 2.25 13.99
CA GLU A 110 -4.03 2.01 15.34
C GLU A 110 -3.37 3.26 15.94
N TYR A 111 -2.92 4.20 15.09
CA TYR A 111 -2.26 5.43 15.55
C TYR A 111 -3.16 6.29 16.43
N SER A 112 -4.45 6.37 16.13
CA SER A 112 -5.42 7.18 16.89
C SER A 112 -6.36 6.35 17.78
N GLY A 113 -6.11 5.04 17.92
CA GLY A 113 -6.90 4.10 18.72
C GLY A 113 -6.13 3.47 19.87
N SER A 114 -6.74 2.48 20.49
CA SER A 114 -6.04 1.58 21.41
C SER A 114 -5.43 0.47 20.58
N ALA A 115 -4.12 0.30 20.66
CA ALA A 115 -3.43 -0.79 19.99
C ALA A 115 -4.08 -2.13 20.37
N SER A 116 -4.50 -2.89 19.37
CA SER A 116 -5.06 -4.23 19.52
C SER A 116 -3.98 -5.25 19.18
N SER A 117 -3.92 -6.35 19.92
CA SER A 117 -3.01 -7.42 19.53
C SER A 117 -3.46 -8.05 18.20
N PRO A 118 -2.55 -8.62 17.38
CA PRO A 118 -2.92 -9.30 16.13
C PRO A 118 -3.99 -10.37 16.32
N SER A 119 -3.98 -11.11 17.45
CA SER A 119 -5.00 -12.10 17.76
C SER A 119 -6.37 -11.48 18.06
N GLU A 120 -6.42 -10.34 18.74
CA GLU A 120 -7.67 -9.62 18.99
C GLU A 120 -8.25 -9.05 17.68
N LEU A 121 -7.40 -8.56 16.79
CA LEU A 121 -7.82 -8.11 15.47
C LEU A 121 -8.34 -9.26 14.61
N SER A 122 -7.66 -10.42 14.61
CA SER A 122 -8.09 -11.63 13.90
C SER A 122 -9.45 -12.13 14.39
N ASP A 123 -9.63 -12.20 15.72
CA ASP A 123 -10.90 -12.61 16.33
C ASP A 123 -12.03 -11.61 16.01
N TRP A 124 -11.73 -10.32 16.05
CA TRP A 124 -12.69 -9.29 15.70
C TRP A 124 -13.07 -9.36 14.21
N TRP A 125 -12.08 -9.54 13.31
CA TRP A 125 -12.28 -9.68 11.89
C TRP A 125 -13.21 -10.82 11.54
N ALA A 126 -12.97 -11.99 12.13
CA ALA A 126 -13.83 -13.18 11.99
C ALA A 126 -15.28 -12.92 12.46
N GLN A 127 -15.46 -12.11 13.52
CA GLN A 127 -16.79 -11.74 14.03
C GLN A 127 -17.54 -10.75 13.12
N GLN A 128 -16.83 -10.08 12.22
CA GLN A 128 -17.42 -9.17 11.23
C GLN A 128 -17.61 -9.84 9.85
N ASP A 129 -17.44 -11.17 9.76
CA ASP A 129 -17.47 -11.92 8.50
C ASP A 129 -16.45 -11.40 7.47
N GLY A 130 -15.31 -10.86 7.93
CA GLY A 130 -14.21 -10.42 7.09
C GLY A 130 -13.55 -11.60 6.39
N ASP A 131 -13.33 -11.50 5.08
CA ASP A 131 -12.75 -12.54 4.22
C ASP A 131 -11.91 -11.93 3.09
N TRP A 132 -11.12 -10.90 3.43
CA TRP A 132 -10.17 -10.24 2.55
C TRP A 132 -9.03 -9.65 3.39
N THR A 133 -8.05 -9.03 2.76
CA THR A 133 -6.86 -8.51 3.44
C THR A 133 -7.21 -7.49 4.52
N LEU A 134 -6.74 -7.77 5.74
CA LEU A 134 -6.78 -6.88 6.89
C LEU A 134 -5.36 -6.37 7.18
N ALA A 135 -5.17 -5.07 7.13
CA ALA A 135 -3.90 -4.41 7.43
C ALA A 135 -4.04 -3.41 8.57
N VAL A 136 -2.91 -3.00 9.11
CA VAL A 136 -2.81 -2.04 10.22
C VAL A 136 -1.90 -0.90 9.79
N ASP A 137 -2.36 0.31 10.00
CA ASP A 137 -1.58 1.54 9.89
C ASP A 137 -1.09 1.92 11.29
N GLU A 138 0.09 1.41 11.66
CA GLU A 138 0.61 1.50 13.04
C GLU A 138 1.04 2.93 13.42
N ASP A 139 1.58 3.66 12.48
CA ASP A 139 2.13 5.01 12.66
C ASP A 139 1.28 6.13 12.04
N GLY A 140 0.23 5.76 11.32
CA GLY A 140 -0.69 6.71 10.67
C GLY A 140 -0.20 7.22 9.32
N ALA A 141 0.82 6.60 8.73
CA ALA A 141 1.44 7.05 7.49
C ALA A 141 0.46 7.00 6.31
N LEU A 142 -0.31 5.92 6.17
CA LEU A 142 -1.32 5.82 5.11
C LEU A 142 -2.43 6.87 5.29
N PHE A 143 -2.89 7.07 6.52
CA PHE A 143 -3.93 8.06 6.80
C PHE A 143 -3.44 9.48 6.51
N GLU A 144 -2.16 9.79 6.80
CA GLU A 144 -1.55 11.08 6.50
C GLU A 144 -1.38 11.28 4.99
N ASP A 145 -0.77 10.33 4.29
CA ASP A 145 -0.47 10.42 2.85
C ASP A 145 -1.73 10.58 2.00
N TYR A 146 -2.78 9.83 2.34
CA TYR A 146 -4.06 9.93 1.62
C TYR A 146 -5.03 10.94 2.24
N GLY A 147 -4.62 11.73 3.23
CA GLY A 147 -5.44 12.76 3.87
C GLY A 147 -6.72 12.22 4.49
N VAL A 148 -6.67 11.03 5.10
CA VAL A 148 -7.82 10.41 5.77
C VAL A 148 -7.97 11.01 7.17
N THR A 149 -9.01 11.80 7.36
CA THR A 149 -9.27 12.49 8.64
C THR A 149 -10.40 11.90 9.46
N GLY A 150 -11.15 10.98 8.86
CA GLY A 150 -12.31 10.33 9.50
C GLY A 150 -12.51 8.90 9.02
N THR A 151 -13.22 8.11 9.82
CA THR A 151 -13.51 6.70 9.50
C THR A 151 -15.01 6.39 9.56
N PRO A 152 -15.53 5.55 8.66
CA PRO A 152 -14.80 4.95 7.54
C PRO A 152 -14.55 5.97 6.42
N THR A 153 -13.43 5.81 5.73
CA THR A 153 -13.14 6.44 4.44
C THR A 153 -12.71 5.35 3.48
N THR A 154 -13.25 5.33 2.27
CA THR A 154 -12.88 4.32 1.27
C THR A 154 -12.33 5.00 0.03
N LEU A 155 -11.24 4.47 -0.50
CA LEU A 155 -10.50 4.99 -1.64
C LEU A 155 -10.39 3.91 -2.71
N ALA A 156 -10.44 4.29 -4.00
CA ALA A 156 -9.95 3.48 -5.09
C ALA A 156 -8.66 4.12 -5.62
N VAL A 157 -7.56 3.42 -5.45
CA VAL A 157 -6.19 3.89 -5.71
C VAL A 157 -5.57 3.01 -6.79
N ASP A 158 -4.90 3.62 -7.77
CA ASP A 158 -4.15 2.88 -8.78
C ASP A 158 -2.72 2.55 -8.33
N GLY A 159 -2.01 1.76 -9.14
CA GLY A 159 -0.64 1.34 -8.86
C GLY A 159 0.41 2.47 -8.85
N THR A 160 0.03 3.70 -9.17
CA THR A 160 0.88 4.90 -9.06
C THR A 160 0.60 5.71 -7.79
N GLY A 161 -0.49 5.39 -7.07
CA GLY A 161 -0.94 6.10 -5.89
C GLY A 161 -1.97 7.19 -6.16
N GLU A 162 -2.43 7.32 -7.41
CA GLU A 162 -3.50 8.27 -7.71
C GLU A 162 -4.83 7.76 -7.20
N VAL A 163 -5.57 8.63 -6.49
CA VAL A 163 -6.91 8.35 -5.96
C VAL A 163 -7.94 8.75 -7.01
N HIS A 164 -8.54 7.77 -7.66
CA HIS A 164 -9.57 8.00 -8.69
C HIS A 164 -10.97 8.12 -8.12
N TRP A 165 -11.20 7.58 -6.95
CA TRP A 165 -12.47 7.67 -6.26
C TRP A 165 -12.29 7.68 -4.74
N ARG A 166 -13.14 8.44 -4.06
CA ARG A 166 -13.14 8.57 -2.59
C ARG A 166 -14.57 8.73 -2.09
N ASP A 167 -14.88 8.08 -0.98
CA ASP A 167 -16.12 8.28 -0.24
C ASP A 167 -15.84 8.31 1.26
N GLU A 168 -16.50 9.21 1.98
CA GLU A 168 -16.35 9.37 3.42
C GLU A 168 -17.64 9.02 4.14
N GLY A 169 -17.55 8.18 5.15
CA GLY A 169 -18.70 7.66 5.88
C GLY A 169 -19.26 6.37 5.31
N GLY A 170 -20.58 6.19 5.42
CA GLY A 170 -21.25 4.97 4.95
C GLY A 170 -21.69 5.10 3.49
N THR A 171 -21.36 4.10 2.67
CA THR A 171 -21.77 4.05 1.26
C THR A 171 -22.38 2.69 0.89
N THR A 172 -22.77 2.50 -0.36
CA THR A 172 -23.36 1.24 -0.87
C THR A 172 -22.32 0.38 -1.58
N ALA A 173 -22.51 -0.94 -1.66
CA ALA A 173 -21.67 -1.84 -2.43
C ALA A 173 -21.52 -1.39 -3.90
N ASN A 174 -22.63 -1.04 -4.55
CA ASN A 174 -22.60 -0.55 -5.94
C ASN A 174 -21.75 0.71 -6.11
N ASN A 175 -21.71 1.60 -5.11
CA ASN A 175 -20.88 2.81 -5.17
C ASN A 175 -19.38 2.46 -5.04
N LEU A 176 -19.05 1.45 -4.22
CA LEU A 176 -17.69 0.91 -4.12
C LEU A 176 -17.25 0.27 -5.44
N VAL A 177 -18.10 -0.56 -6.05
CA VAL A 177 -17.85 -1.17 -7.36
C VAL A 177 -17.60 -0.09 -8.42
N ASN A 178 -18.47 0.90 -8.50
CA ASN A 178 -18.31 2.04 -9.44
C ASN A 178 -17.00 2.80 -9.19
N GLY A 179 -16.57 2.93 -7.94
CA GLY A 179 -15.28 3.55 -7.60
C GLY A 179 -14.10 2.78 -8.18
N VAL A 180 -14.10 1.46 -8.03
CA VAL A 180 -13.06 0.58 -8.61
C VAL A 180 -13.08 0.62 -10.12
N GLU A 181 -14.26 0.53 -10.76
CA GLU A 181 -14.37 0.59 -12.22
C GLU A 181 -13.86 1.94 -12.77
N THR A 182 -14.12 3.05 -12.05
CA THR A 182 -13.58 4.36 -12.41
C THR A 182 -12.05 4.37 -12.40
N ALA A 183 -11.43 3.75 -11.40
CA ALA A 183 -9.97 3.65 -11.30
C ALA A 183 -9.38 2.77 -12.40
N LEU A 184 -10.04 1.64 -12.72
CA LEU A 184 -9.62 0.73 -13.82
C LEU A 184 -9.66 1.45 -15.17
N GLU A 185 -10.76 2.16 -15.48
CA GLU A 185 -10.90 2.92 -16.74
C GLU A 185 -9.83 4.01 -16.89
N ALA A 186 -9.46 4.66 -15.78
CA ALA A 186 -8.44 5.70 -15.78
C ALA A 186 -7.03 5.12 -16.01
N SER A 187 -6.73 3.96 -15.44
CA SER A 187 -5.42 3.29 -15.55
C SER A 187 -5.18 2.69 -16.96
N ASP A 188 -6.25 2.41 -17.71
CA ASP A 188 -6.17 1.88 -19.09
C ASP A 188 -5.99 3.01 -20.15
N SER A 189 -5.99 4.30 -19.77
CA SER A 189 -5.99 5.46 -20.67
C SER A 189 -4.61 6.07 -20.86
#